data_54efad6222a2eb7f82157b23f6b8395e
#
_entry.id   54efad6222a2eb7f82157b23f6b8395e
#
_cell.length_a   1.000
_cell.length_b   1.000
_cell.length_c   1.000
_cell.angle_alpha   90.00
_cell.angle_beta   90.00
_cell.angle_gamma   90.00
#
_symmetry.space_group_name_H-M   'P 1'
#
loop_
_entity.id
_entity.type
_entity.pdbx_description
1 polymer ?
#
loop_
_entity_poly.entity_id
_entity_poly.type
_entity_poly.pdbx_seq_one_letter_code
_entity_poly.pdbx_strand_id
1 'polypeptide(L)' 'MSVITYIVVILQSVLNLYLLVLLWRVVLD' A
#
# COMPACT_ATOMS: atom_id res chain seq x y z
N MET A 1 3.74 14.46 15.24
CA MET A 1 3.43 13.15 14.67
C MET A 1 4.02 12.06 15.54
N SER A 2 3.22 11.12 15.97
CA SER A 2 3.74 10.03 16.81
C SER A 2 4.36 8.94 15.94
N VAL A 3 5.25 8.15 16.54
CA VAL A 3 5.88 7.02 15.83
C VAL A 3 4.83 6.04 15.36
N ILE A 4 3.78 5.85 16.14
CA ILE A 4 2.69 4.94 15.81
C ILE A 4 1.97 5.41 14.54
N THR A 5 1.67 6.70 14.47
CA THR A 5 1.03 7.27 13.28
C THR A 5 1.93 7.11 12.05
N TYR A 6 3.22 7.30 12.21
CA TYR A 6 4.17 7.14 11.13
C TYR A 6 4.18 5.70 10.59
N ILE A 7 4.20 4.73 11.49
CA ILE A 7 4.19 3.31 11.12
C ILE A 7 2.88 2.96 10.40
N VAL A 8 1.75 3.45 10.89
CA VAL A 8 0.45 3.19 10.28
C VAL A 8 0.41 3.74 8.85
N VAL A 9 0.92 4.93 8.64
CA VAL A 9 0.94 5.55 7.30
C VAL A 9 1.81 4.72 6.34
N ILE A 10 2.98 4.27 6.79
CA ILE A 10 3.85 3.44 5.97
C ILE A 10 3.17 2.13 5.61
N LEU A 11 2.54 1.47 6.58
CA LEU A 11 1.84 0.22 6.35
C LEU A 11 0.70 0.40 5.34
N GLN A 12 -0.06 1.47 5.47
CA GLN A 12 -1.13 1.76 4.52
C GLN A 12 -0.59 2.03 3.11
N SER A 13 0.54 2.73 3.02
CA SER A 13 1.17 2.99 1.73
C SER A 13 1.60 1.70 1.04
N VAL A 14 2.23 0.80 1.79
CA VAL A 14 2.66 -0.50 1.26
C VAL A 14 1.46 -1.31 0.78
N LEU A 15 0.39 -1.35 1.59
CA LEU A 15 -0.84 -2.06 1.22
C LEU A 15 -1.47 -1.47 -0.03
N ASN A 16 -1.51 -0.16 -0.14
CA ASN A 16 -2.07 0.52 -1.29
C ASN A 16 -1.29 0.19 -2.57
N LEU A 17 0.03 0.24 -2.50
CA LEU A 17 0.89 -0.12 -3.62
C LEU A 17 0.71 -1.59 -4.00
N TYR A 18 0.59 -2.46 -3.02
CA TYR A 18 0.38 -3.88 -3.26
C TYR A 18 -0.94 -4.13 -4.01
N LEU A 19 -2.01 -3.48 -3.58
CA LEU A 19 -3.31 -3.59 -4.23
C LEU A 19 -3.26 -3.05 -5.66
N LEU A 20 -2.56 -1.95 -5.87
CA LEU A 20 -2.37 -1.38 -7.20
C LEU A 20 -1.67 -2.36 -8.14
N VAL A 21 -0.58 -2.96 -7.67
CA VAL A 21 0.18 -3.94 -8.46
C VAL A 21 -0.68 -5.14 -8.80
N LEU A 22 -1.47 -5.63 -7.85
CA LEU A 22 -2.39 -6.75 -8.09
C LEU A 22 -3.43 -6.40 -9.16
N LEU A 23 -4.00 -5.21 -9.06
CA LEU A 23 -5.00 -4.74 -10.00
C LEU A 23 -4.42 -4.65 -11.41
N TRP A 24 -3.25 -4.06 -11.54
CA TRP A 24 -2.57 -3.95 -12.82
C TRP A 24 -2.23 -5.33 -13.40
N ARG A 25 -1.85 -6.25 -12.53
CA ARG A 25 -1.53 -7.60 -12.95
C ARG A 25 -2.73 -8.29 -13.59
N VAL A 26 -3.90 -8.16 -12.97
CA VAL A 26 -5.13 -8.75 -13.49
C VAL A 26 -5.53 -8.08 -14.81
N VAL A 27 -5.40 -6.77 -14.89
CA VAL A 27 -5.76 -6.01 -16.09
C VAL A 27 -4.82 -6.34 -17.26
N LEU A 28 -3.52 -6.47 -16.96
CA LEU A 28 -2.51 -6.74 -18.01
C LEU A 28 -2.36 -8.22 -18.34
N ASP A 29 -2.93 -9.09 -17.52
CA ASP A 29 -2.87 -10.54 -17.75
C ASP A 29 -3.93 -11.05 -18.80
#